data_543ad44f3df851df6fea8fa76a9db431
#
_entry.id   543ad44f3df851df6fea8fa76a9db431
#
_cell.length_a   1.000
_cell.length_b   1.000
_cell.length_c   1.000
_cell.angle_alpha   90.00
_cell.angle_beta   90.00
_cell.angle_gamma   90.00
#
_symmetry.space_group_name_H-M   'P 1'
#
loop_
_entity.id
_entity.type
_entity.pdbx_description
1 polymer ?
#
loop_
_entity_poly.entity_id
_entity_poly.type
_entity_poly.pdbx_seq_one_letter_code
_entity_poly.pdbx_strand_id
1 'polypeptide(L)'
;MRSSQAFTTRRVALMPMPASYTALLWPLEDAMARLRAEVKNLHLPGCPDPNAEKYQALSLAVEKLPPVEQLLAQWLPDAAGRCLVLCEDDAAAAQTAEQAEKLFGAGTHIYKDAEDFAADEAATLRLLVCANGPAVQAPLAGISGVVLVRRSAEPTAYRQMLARALAACGSVPVAELSAAFEALTCVQQLRKECSAAGAEAFPLEEPLSACRRAYRQLRRALDSDWERYYAAAKQMTAEGKTLDVPRSYSFGGVAVGRWLENQRLVRAGKKKGRLTAAQAARLDKIGMNWKKRLELAWENGCASARRYRDSHSDLLV
;
A
#
# COMPACT_ATOMS: atom_id res chain seq x y z
N MET A 1 17.62 2.23 22.61
CA MET A 1 16.85 1.28 21.77
C MET A 1 16.19 0.11 22.55
N ARG A 2 16.80 -0.46 23.60
CA ARG A 2 16.18 -1.57 24.39
C ARG A 2 14.95 -1.15 25.21
N SER A 3 14.85 0.08 25.67
CA SER A 3 13.72 0.57 26.49
C SER A 3 12.41 0.71 25.69
N SER A 4 12.48 1.12 24.42
CA SER A 4 11.29 1.26 23.56
C SER A 4 10.66 -0.08 23.18
N GLN A 5 11.48 -1.10 22.92
CA GLN A 5 11.00 -2.45 22.62
C GLN A 5 10.32 -3.10 23.83
N ALA A 6 10.88 -2.95 25.02
CA ALA A 6 10.30 -3.49 26.26
C ALA A 6 8.94 -2.82 26.58
N PHE A 7 8.79 -1.54 26.30
CA PHE A 7 7.53 -0.81 26.52
C PHE A 7 6.44 -1.25 25.53
N THR A 8 6.81 -1.47 24.26
CA THR A 8 5.90 -1.95 23.21
C THR A 8 5.44 -3.39 23.51
N THR A 9 6.37 -4.25 23.90
CA THR A 9 6.09 -5.66 24.26
C THR A 9 5.13 -5.76 25.45
N ARG A 10 5.30 -4.92 26.47
CA ARG A 10 4.44 -4.89 27.65
C ARG A 10 3.02 -4.39 27.36
N ARG A 11 2.85 -3.45 26.40
CA ARG A 11 1.54 -2.96 25.95
C ARG A 11 0.76 -4.01 25.15
N VAL A 12 1.42 -4.77 24.31
CA VAL A 12 0.79 -5.85 23.53
C VAL A 12 0.27 -6.96 24.46
N ALA A 13 1.01 -7.28 25.53
CA ALA A 13 0.60 -8.29 26.49
C ALA A 13 -0.61 -7.92 27.38
N LEU A 14 -1.00 -6.64 27.40
CA LEU A 14 -2.14 -6.12 28.19
C LEU A 14 -3.40 -5.85 27.35
N MET A 15 -3.30 -5.94 26.02
CA MET A 15 -4.44 -5.72 25.13
C MET A 15 -5.24 -7.02 24.99
N PRO A 16 -6.58 -6.99 25.13
CA PRO A 16 -7.40 -8.14 24.77
C PRO A 16 -7.11 -8.54 23.30
N MET A 17 -7.05 -9.85 23.05
CA MET A 17 -6.81 -10.37 21.70
C MET A 17 -8.13 -10.81 21.08
N PRO A 18 -8.30 -10.66 19.74
CA PRO A 18 -9.46 -11.17 19.05
C PRO A 18 -9.54 -12.70 19.17
N ALA A 19 -10.74 -13.27 19.25
CA ALA A 19 -10.95 -14.71 19.23
C ALA A 19 -10.52 -15.31 17.87
N SER A 20 -10.77 -14.60 16.77
CA SER A 20 -10.30 -14.88 15.43
C SER A 20 -10.19 -13.57 14.63
N TYR A 21 -9.48 -13.59 13.51
CA TYR A 21 -9.32 -12.41 12.66
C TYR A 21 -9.41 -12.79 11.19
N THR A 22 -10.31 -12.11 10.44
CA THR A 22 -10.48 -12.29 9.01
C THR A 22 -10.16 -10.98 8.29
N ALA A 23 -9.11 -10.96 7.47
CA ALA A 23 -8.68 -9.77 6.75
C ALA A 23 -9.27 -9.76 5.34
N LEU A 24 -10.13 -8.77 5.07
CA LEU A 24 -10.83 -8.54 3.80
C LEU A 24 -10.46 -7.19 3.21
N LEU A 25 -10.58 -7.05 1.89
CA LEU A 25 -10.35 -5.80 1.17
C LEU A 25 -11.69 -5.29 0.61
N TRP A 26 -12.01 -4.03 0.92
CA TRP A 26 -13.22 -3.37 0.45
C TRP A 26 -13.02 -1.83 0.37
N PRO A 27 -13.51 -1.22 -0.71
CA PRO A 27 -13.97 -1.82 -1.96
C PRO A 27 -12.78 -2.32 -2.79
N LEU A 28 -12.86 -3.55 -3.27
CA LEU A 28 -11.79 -4.17 -4.05
C LEU A 28 -11.63 -3.49 -5.42
N GLU A 29 -12.74 -3.11 -6.05
CA GLU A 29 -12.76 -2.40 -7.34
C GLU A 29 -12.00 -1.08 -7.27
N ASP A 30 -12.18 -0.31 -6.20
CA ASP A 30 -11.48 0.97 -6.01
C ASP A 30 -9.97 0.77 -5.82
N ALA A 31 -9.58 -0.27 -5.07
CA ALA A 31 -8.17 -0.61 -4.88
C ALA A 31 -7.53 -1.03 -6.22
N MET A 32 -8.23 -1.83 -7.02
CA MET A 32 -7.77 -2.23 -8.35
C MET A 32 -7.76 -1.07 -9.34
N ALA A 33 -8.75 -0.16 -9.30
CA ALA A 33 -8.78 1.04 -10.15
C ALA A 33 -7.61 1.98 -9.86
N ARG A 34 -7.29 2.22 -8.57
CA ARG A 34 -6.11 3.00 -8.16
C ARG A 34 -4.83 2.37 -8.65
N LEU A 35 -4.68 1.06 -8.48
CA LEU A 35 -3.50 0.34 -8.95
C LEU A 35 -3.37 0.37 -10.47
N ARG A 36 -4.48 0.25 -11.21
CA ARG A 36 -4.50 0.41 -12.68
C ARG A 36 -4.00 1.79 -13.11
N ALA A 37 -4.44 2.84 -12.41
CA ALA A 37 -3.98 4.20 -12.69
C ALA A 37 -2.47 4.35 -12.43
N GLU A 38 -1.96 3.81 -11.33
CA GLU A 38 -0.51 3.82 -11.03
C GLU A 38 0.30 3.08 -12.10
N VAL A 39 -0.11 1.87 -12.46
CA VAL A 39 0.56 1.07 -13.51
C VAL A 39 0.52 1.81 -14.85
N LYS A 40 -0.64 2.38 -15.22
CA LYS A 40 -0.79 3.16 -16.47
C LYS A 40 0.11 4.39 -16.49
N ASN A 41 0.23 5.11 -15.38
CA ASN A 41 1.07 6.30 -15.29
C ASN A 41 2.57 6.00 -15.41
N LEU A 42 2.97 4.74 -15.16
CA LEU A 42 4.35 4.28 -15.33
C LEU A 42 4.60 3.61 -16.68
N HIS A 43 3.52 3.40 -17.44
CA HIS A 43 3.58 2.78 -18.77
C HIS A 43 3.81 3.82 -19.86
N LEU A 44 4.78 3.54 -20.73
CA LEU A 44 5.06 4.37 -21.89
C LEU A 44 4.33 3.84 -23.12
N PRO A 45 3.60 4.68 -23.84
CA PRO A 45 2.96 4.27 -25.08
C PRO A 45 3.97 3.61 -26.06
N GLY A 46 3.62 2.46 -26.61
CA GLY A 46 4.43 1.73 -27.57
C GLY A 46 5.56 0.89 -26.98
N CYS A 47 5.71 0.82 -25.65
CA CYS A 47 6.70 -0.06 -25.02
C CYS A 47 6.02 -1.18 -24.24
N PRO A 48 6.57 -2.42 -24.22
CA PRO A 48 6.11 -3.46 -23.35
C PRO A 48 6.17 -3.00 -21.88
N ASP A 49 5.08 -3.13 -21.14
CA ASP A 49 5.06 -2.83 -19.72
C ASP A 49 5.81 -3.94 -18.97
N PRO A 50 6.93 -3.62 -18.28
CA PRO A 50 7.69 -4.62 -17.53
C PRO A 50 6.92 -5.22 -16.35
N ASN A 51 5.79 -4.62 -15.97
CA ASN A 51 4.94 -5.06 -14.88
C ASN A 51 3.63 -5.70 -15.36
N ALA A 52 3.38 -5.78 -16.66
CA ALA A 52 2.16 -6.32 -17.24
C ALA A 52 1.83 -7.72 -16.71
N GLU A 53 2.80 -8.64 -16.71
CA GLU A 53 2.62 -10.00 -16.19
C GLU A 53 2.26 -10.04 -14.71
N LYS A 54 2.88 -9.17 -13.90
CA LYS A 54 2.60 -9.09 -12.46
C LYS A 54 1.21 -8.52 -12.19
N TYR A 55 0.82 -7.52 -12.99
CA TYR A 55 -0.52 -6.95 -12.92
C TYR A 55 -1.58 -7.98 -13.35
N GLN A 56 -1.32 -8.71 -14.43
CA GLN A 56 -2.20 -9.77 -14.91
C GLN A 56 -2.36 -10.89 -13.87
N ALA A 57 -1.26 -11.30 -13.23
CA ALA A 57 -1.30 -12.29 -12.15
C ALA A 57 -2.16 -11.82 -10.96
N LEU A 58 -2.10 -10.53 -10.61
CA LEU A 58 -2.96 -9.94 -9.58
C LEU A 58 -4.43 -9.92 -10.03
N SER A 59 -4.72 -9.50 -11.25
CA SER A 59 -6.08 -9.48 -11.79
C SER A 59 -6.73 -10.88 -11.78
N LEU A 60 -6.01 -11.88 -12.26
CA LEU A 60 -6.46 -13.27 -12.23
C LEU A 60 -6.67 -13.81 -10.80
N ALA A 61 -5.86 -13.37 -9.84
CA ALA A 61 -6.04 -13.76 -8.45
C ALA A 61 -7.29 -13.10 -7.84
N VAL A 62 -7.58 -11.85 -8.22
CA VAL A 62 -8.79 -11.11 -7.79
C VAL A 62 -10.06 -11.73 -8.39
N GLU A 63 -10.05 -12.08 -9.67
CA GLU A 63 -11.20 -12.70 -10.35
C GLU A 63 -11.64 -14.03 -9.73
N LYS A 64 -10.74 -14.72 -9.03
CA LYS A 64 -11.02 -15.99 -8.34
C LYS A 64 -11.58 -15.83 -6.94
N LEU A 65 -11.66 -14.60 -6.43
CA LEU A 65 -12.18 -14.36 -5.09
C LEU A 65 -13.71 -14.35 -5.10
N PRO A 66 -14.33 -14.90 -4.06
CA PRO A 66 -15.76 -14.68 -3.83
C PRO A 66 -16.00 -13.18 -3.52
N PRO A 67 -17.19 -12.67 -3.80
CA PRO A 67 -17.60 -11.32 -3.43
C PRO A 67 -17.44 -11.09 -1.91
N VAL A 68 -17.13 -9.86 -1.51
CA VAL A 68 -16.94 -9.48 -0.09
C VAL A 68 -18.19 -9.80 0.73
N GLU A 69 -19.36 -9.58 0.16
CA GLU A 69 -20.65 -9.87 0.78
C GLU A 69 -20.78 -11.36 1.15
N GLN A 70 -20.33 -12.26 0.27
CA GLN A 70 -20.34 -13.69 0.52
C GLN A 70 -19.34 -14.08 1.62
N LEU A 71 -18.15 -13.47 1.64
CA LEU A 71 -17.16 -13.70 2.70
C LEU A 71 -17.65 -13.20 4.05
N LEU A 72 -18.30 -12.04 4.08
CA LEU A 72 -18.89 -11.49 5.29
C LEU A 72 -20.06 -12.34 5.78
N ALA A 73 -20.92 -12.84 4.89
CA ALA A 73 -22.02 -13.74 5.26
C ALA A 73 -21.51 -15.05 5.88
N GLN A 74 -20.37 -15.56 5.43
CA GLN A 74 -19.72 -16.73 6.06
C GLN A 74 -19.11 -16.43 7.42
N TRP A 75 -18.63 -15.20 7.61
CA TRP A 75 -18.00 -14.78 8.85
C TRP A 75 -19.01 -14.30 9.91
N LEU A 76 -20.10 -13.65 9.49
CA LEU A 76 -21.13 -13.18 10.41
C LEU A 76 -21.75 -14.39 11.13
N PRO A 77 -21.84 -14.37 12.45
CA PRO A 77 -22.60 -15.36 13.17
C PRO A 77 -24.07 -15.31 12.75
N ASP A 78 -24.81 -16.37 13.07
CA ASP A 78 -26.22 -16.54 12.72
C ASP A 78 -27.03 -15.25 12.75
N ALA A 79 -28.06 -15.16 11.94
CA ALA A 79 -28.89 -13.99 11.63
C ALA A 79 -29.46 -13.19 12.84
N ALA A 80 -29.22 -13.64 14.07
CA ALA A 80 -29.62 -13.00 15.34
C ALA A 80 -28.46 -12.29 16.05
N GLY A 81 -27.29 -12.14 15.46
CA GLY A 81 -26.09 -11.61 16.11
C GLY A 81 -26.11 -10.09 16.32
N ARG A 82 -25.36 -9.63 17.31
CA ARG A 82 -25.01 -8.21 17.53
C ARG A 82 -23.60 -7.95 17.09
N CYS A 83 -23.37 -7.02 16.16
CA CYS A 83 -22.04 -6.68 15.68
C CYS A 83 -21.73 -5.20 15.84
N LEU A 84 -20.52 -4.91 16.30
CA LEU A 84 -19.96 -3.56 16.25
C LEU A 84 -19.26 -3.35 14.91
N VAL A 85 -19.65 -2.31 14.18
CA VAL A 85 -18.96 -1.85 12.96
C VAL A 85 -18.24 -0.54 13.30
N LEU A 86 -16.93 -0.62 13.46
CA LEU A 86 -16.10 0.52 13.86
C LEU A 86 -15.39 1.09 12.65
N CYS A 87 -15.65 2.36 12.33
CA CYS A 87 -15.08 3.10 11.20
C CYS A 87 -14.00 4.07 11.67
N GLU A 88 -13.12 4.51 10.78
CA GLU A 88 -12.03 5.45 11.12
C GLU A 88 -12.57 6.82 11.56
N ASP A 89 -13.59 7.32 10.88
CA ASP A 89 -14.18 8.64 11.09
C ASP A 89 -15.70 8.64 10.86
N ASP A 90 -16.36 9.74 11.19
CA ASP A 90 -17.82 9.91 11.06
C ASP A 90 -18.27 9.84 9.59
N ALA A 91 -17.46 10.31 8.63
CA ALA A 91 -17.79 10.25 7.22
C ALA A 91 -17.77 8.80 6.72
N ALA A 92 -16.79 8.01 7.15
CA ALA A 92 -16.72 6.58 6.87
C ALA A 92 -17.88 5.83 7.54
N ALA A 93 -18.25 6.19 8.75
CA ALA A 93 -19.38 5.59 9.45
C ALA A 93 -20.71 5.88 8.74
N ALA A 94 -20.95 7.12 8.33
CA ALA A 94 -22.14 7.50 7.58
C ALA A 94 -22.24 6.73 6.25
N GLN A 95 -21.15 6.68 5.49
CA GLN A 95 -21.10 5.94 4.23
C GLN A 95 -21.29 4.43 4.43
N THR A 96 -20.68 3.87 5.48
CA THR A 96 -20.82 2.43 5.78
C THR A 96 -22.25 2.11 6.19
N ALA A 97 -22.90 2.97 6.98
CA ALA A 97 -24.30 2.78 7.35
C ALA A 97 -25.23 2.77 6.15
N GLU A 98 -25.03 3.68 5.19
CA GLU A 98 -25.81 3.73 3.93
C GLU A 98 -25.63 2.47 3.07
N GLN A 99 -24.47 1.83 3.17
CA GLN A 99 -24.15 0.63 2.38
C GLN A 99 -24.33 -0.68 3.16
N ALA A 100 -24.62 -0.61 4.46
CA ALA A 100 -24.69 -1.78 5.32
C ALA A 100 -25.78 -2.78 4.91
N GLU A 101 -26.94 -2.33 4.45
CA GLU A 101 -28.00 -3.20 3.94
C GLU A 101 -27.53 -4.00 2.73
N LYS A 102 -26.77 -3.36 1.83
CA LYS A 102 -26.18 -4.03 0.66
C LYS A 102 -25.09 -5.03 1.06
N LEU A 103 -24.24 -4.68 2.05
CA LEU A 103 -23.14 -5.51 2.50
C LEU A 103 -23.59 -6.68 3.36
N PHE A 104 -24.57 -6.46 4.26
CA PHE A 104 -24.98 -7.42 5.29
C PHE A 104 -26.34 -8.06 5.01
N GLY A 105 -27.05 -7.62 3.96
CA GLY A 105 -28.33 -8.19 3.51
C GLY A 105 -29.57 -7.53 4.12
N ALA A 106 -30.73 -7.89 3.54
CA ALA A 106 -32.03 -7.41 4.01
C ALA A 106 -32.39 -8.00 5.39
N GLY A 107 -33.07 -7.24 6.21
CA GLY A 107 -33.45 -7.63 7.57
C GLY A 107 -32.41 -7.30 8.63
N THR A 108 -31.36 -6.56 8.27
CA THR A 108 -30.36 -6.04 9.20
C THR A 108 -30.84 -4.72 9.80
N HIS A 109 -30.82 -4.60 11.13
CA HIS A 109 -31.09 -3.34 11.81
C HIS A 109 -29.78 -2.59 12.03
N ILE A 110 -29.74 -1.33 11.60
CA ILE A 110 -28.56 -0.48 11.66
C ILE A 110 -28.76 0.67 12.64
N TYR A 111 -27.88 0.76 13.62
CA TYR A 111 -27.89 1.77 14.67
C TYR A 111 -26.66 2.66 14.57
N LYS A 112 -26.85 3.93 14.90
CA LYS A 112 -25.77 4.92 15.06
C LYS A 112 -25.54 5.27 16.53
N ASP A 113 -26.52 4.99 17.36
CA ASP A 113 -26.52 5.21 18.81
C ASP A 113 -26.41 3.89 19.56
N ALA A 114 -25.60 3.88 20.61
CA ALA A 114 -25.36 2.68 21.42
C ALA A 114 -26.53 2.36 22.37
N GLU A 115 -27.31 3.35 22.79
CA GLU A 115 -28.47 3.15 23.71
C GLU A 115 -29.60 2.49 22.92
N ASP A 116 -29.91 2.99 21.72
CA ASP A 116 -30.93 2.40 20.84
C ASP A 116 -30.53 0.97 20.44
N PHE A 117 -29.24 0.76 20.12
CA PHE A 117 -28.71 -0.56 19.82
C PHE A 117 -28.83 -1.54 21.01
N ALA A 118 -28.57 -1.05 22.20
CA ALA A 118 -28.66 -1.86 23.41
C ALA A 118 -30.14 -2.23 23.78
N ALA A 119 -31.06 -1.32 23.48
CA ALA A 119 -32.48 -1.48 23.77
C ALA A 119 -33.23 -2.45 22.85
N ASP A 120 -32.69 -2.69 21.64
CA ASP A 120 -33.30 -3.59 20.67
C ASP A 120 -33.08 -5.08 21.05
N GLU A 121 -34.15 -5.80 21.30
CA GLU A 121 -34.18 -7.24 21.60
C GLU A 121 -34.60 -8.09 20.37
N ALA A 122 -34.74 -7.50 19.20
CA ALA A 122 -35.17 -8.21 18.00
C ALA A 122 -34.24 -9.41 17.66
N ALA A 123 -34.82 -10.48 17.14
CA ALA A 123 -34.10 -11.69 16.73
C ALA A 123 -33.51 -11.57 15.32
N THR A 124 -32.96 -10.41 14.98
CA THR A 124 -32.33 -10.10 13.66
C THR A 124 -30.90 -9.63 13.84
N LEU A 125 -30.12 -9.62 12.79
CA LEU A 125 -28.77 -9.06 12.81
C LEU A 125 -28.84 -7.55 13.10
N ARG A 126 -28.13 -7.11 14.12
CA ARG A 126 -28.09 -5.72 14.57
C ARG A 126 -26.66 -5.21 14.48
N LEU A 127 -26.49 -4.08 13.79
CA LEU A 127 -25.20 -3.46 13.57
C LEU A 127 -25.16 -2.10 14.26
N LEU A 128 -24.25 -1.90 15.19
CA LEU A 128 -23.89 -0.58 15.66
C LEU A 128 -22.77 -0.04 14.80
N VAL A 129 -23.06 0.95 13.94
CA VAL A 129 -22.10 1.58 13.03
C VAL A 129 -21.68 2.93 13.59
N CYS A 130 -20.44 3.05 14.03
CA CYS A 130 -19.94 4.28 14.66
C CYS A 130 -18.47 4.56 14.26
N ALA A 131 -18.08 5.83 14.47
CA ALA A 131 -16.71 6.25 14.30
C ALA A 131 -15.81 5.77 15.47
N ASN A 132 -14.51 5.72 15.22
CA ASN A 132 -13.49 5.42 16.22
C ASN A 132 -13.31 6.61 17.21
N GLY A 133 -14.34 6.90 17.96
CA GLY A 133 -14.45 8.04 18.88
C GLY A 133 -14.95 7.66 20.26
N PRO A 134 -15.43 8.65 21.03
CA PRO A 134 -15.95 8.47 22.40
C PRO A 134 -17.15 7.53 22.51
N ALA A 135 -17.91 7.34 21.43
CA ALA A 135 -19.14 6.52 21.44
C ALA A 135 -18.90 5.04 21.81
N VAL A 136 -17.66 4.56 21.79
CA VAL A 136 -17.28 3.18 22.14
C VAL A 136 -16.42 3.17 23.41
N GLN A 137 -16.82 3.93 24.42
CA GLN A 137 -16.11 3.96 25.73
C GLN A 137 -16.73 3.04 26.77
N ALA A 138 -18.01 2.68 26.60
CA ALA A 138 -18.70 1.77 27.54
C ALA A 138 -18.62 0.31 27.03
N PRO A 139 -18.59 -0.68 27.95
CA PRO A 139 -18.68 -2.07 27.53
C PRO A 139 -20.03 -2.34 26.86
N LEU A 140 -19.96 -3.00 25.70
CA LEU A 140 -21.13 -3.40 24.92
C LEU A 140 -21.42 -4.89 25.19
N ALA A 141 -22.55 -5.16 25.81
CA ALA A 141 -22.94 -6.54 26.13
C ALA A 141 -23.48 -7.30 24.91
N GLY A 142 -23.17 -8.59 24.84
CA GLY A 142 -23.73 -9.50 23.83
C GLY A 142 -23.26 -9.28 22.41
N ILE A 143 -22.11 -8.63 22.21
CA ILE A 143 -21.49 -8.50 20.89
C ILE A 143 -20.93 -9.85 20.47
N SER A 144 -21.34 -10.33 19.31
CA SER A 144 -20.90 -11.59 18.71
C SER A 144 -19.72 -11.42 17.74
N GLY A 145 -19.47 -10.20 17.26
CA GLY A 145 -18.34 -9.91 16.38
C GLY A 145 -18.10 -8.42 16.15
N VAL A 146 -16.93 -8.09 15.64
CA VAL A 146 -16.51 -6.73 15.32
C VAL A 146 -16.08 -6.65 13.86
N VAL A 147 -16.56 -5.62 13.16
CA VAL A 147 -16.09 -5.26 11.82
C VAL A 147 -15.33 -3.96 11.91
N LEU A 148 -14.06 -3.96 11.50
CA LEU A 148 -13.23 -2.77 11.37
C LEU A 148 -13.24 -2.28 9.93
N VAL A 149 -13.69 -1.05 9.70
CA VAL A 149 -13.72 -0.42 8.37
C VAL A 149 -12.63 0.64 8.29
N ARG A 150 -11.61 0.40 7.45
CA ARG A 150 -10.42 1.27 7.35
C ARG A 150 -10.12 1.68 5.92
N ARG A 151 -9.71 2.94 5.77
CA ARG A 151 -9.16 3.50 4.52
C ARG A 151 -7.66 3.72 4.61
N SER A 152 -7.16 3.97 5.80
CA SER A 152 -5.75 4.25 6.09
C SER A 152 -4.95 2.97 6.31
N ALA A 153 -3.69 2.96 5.88
CA ALA A 153 -2.73 1.90 6.17
C ALA A 153 -1.88 2.19 7.43
N GLU A 154 -2.24 3.25 8.19
CA GLU A 154 -1.46 3.71 9.32
C GLU A 154 -1.55 2.73 10.51
N PRO A 155 -0.42 2.13 10.96
CA PRO A 155 -0.44 1.07 11.98
C PRO A 155 -0.89 1.52 13.37
N THR A 156 -0.66 2.78 13.73
CA THR A 156 -1.03 3.31 15.05
C THR A 156 -2.54 3.49 15.16
N ALA A 157 -3.17 4.05 14.12
CA ALA A 157 -4.62 4.18 14.03
C ALA A 157 -5.31 2.80 14.07
N TYR A 158 -4.77 1.82 13.33
CA TYR A 158 -5.24 0.44 13.38
C TYR A 158 -5.24 -0.15 14.79
N ARG A 159 -4.11 -0.02 15.52
CA ARG A 159 -4.00 -0.56 16.87
C ARG A 159 -4.95 0.10 17.85
N GLN A 160 -5.15 1.40 17.74
CA GLN A 160 -6.09 2.14 18.56
C GLN A 160 -7.54 1.69 18.30
N MET A 161 -7.90 1.53 17.03
CA MET A 161 -9.20 1.04 16.61
C MET A 161 -9.48 -0.36 17.18
N LEU A 162 -8.56 -1.29 16.94
CA LEU A 162 -8.66 -2.67 17.42
C LEU A 162 -8.71 -2.73 18.95
N ALA A 163 -7.85 -1.98 19.64
CA ALA A 163 -7.81 -1.95 21.10
C ALA A 163 -9.13 -1.43 21.71
N ARG A 164 -9.72 -0.38 21.12
CA ARG A 164 -11.02 0.15 21.57
C ARG A 164 -12.15 -0.86 21.34
N ALA A 165 -12.20 -1.46 20.15
CA ALA A 165 -13.21 -2.46 19.84
C ALA A 165 -13.16 -3.64 20.82
N LEU A 166 -11.97 -4.17 21.09
CA LEU A 166 -11.80 -5.30 22.01
C LEU A 166 -11.98 -4.90 23.47
N ALA A 167 -11.69 -3.65 23.86
CA ALA A 167 -12.00 -3.14 25.19
C ALA A 167 -13.52 -3.06 25.43
N ALA A 168 -14.27 -2.68 24.40
CA ALA A 168 -15.73 -2.59 24.48
C ALA A 168 -16.43 -3.97 24.40
N CYS A 169 -15.93 -4.87 23.57
CA CYS A 169 -16.62 -6.12 23.20
C CYS A 169 -15.99 -7.39 23.81
N GLY A 170 -14.78 -7.31 24.35
CA GLY A 170 -14.02 -8.49 24.79
C GLY A 170 -13.37 -9.25 23.65
N SER A 171 -13.01 -10.51 23.91
CA SER A 171 -12.39 -11.39 22.92
C SER A 171 -13.45 -11.99 22.00
N VAL A 172 -13.70 -11.33 20.87
CA VAL A 172 -14.70 -11.70 19.87
C VAL A 172 -14.03 -11.87 18.49
N PRO A 173 -14.66 -12.56 17.53
CA PRO A 173 -14.22 -12.58 16.14
C PRO A 173 -14.15 -11.17 15.56
N VAL A 174 -13.09 -10.88 14.81
CA VAL A 174 -12.88 -9.58 14.14
C VAL A 174 -12.75 -9.80 12.64
N ALA A 175 -13.54 -9.07 11.84
CA ALA A 175 -13.31 -8.91 10.41
C ALA A 175 -12.78 -7.50 10.14
N GLU A 176 -11.80 -7.39 9.23
CA GLU A 176 -11.28 -6.11 8.78
C GLU A 176 -11.62 -5.87 7.32
N LEU A 177 -12.35 -4.79 7.05
CA LEU A 177 -12.60 -4.26 5.73
C LEU A 177 -11.64 -3.10 5.47
N SER A 178 -10.62 -3.34 4.69
CA SER A 178 -9.61 -2.33 4.33
C SER A 178 -9.79 -1.86 2.90
N ALA A 179 -9.64 -0.56 2.66
CA ALA A 179 -9.70 0.01 1.32
C ALA A 179 -8.35 0.00 0.58
N ALA A 180 -7.31 -0.56 1.19
CA ALA A 180 -5.97 -0.62 0.60
C ALA A 180 -5.24 -1.93 0.94
N PHE A 181 -4.54 -2.49 -0.03
CA PHE A 181 -3.75 -3.71 0.17
C PHE A 181 -2.67 -3.57 1.24
N GLU A 182 -2.11 -2.38 1.40
CA GLU A 182 -1.10 -2.05 2.40
C GLU A 182 -1.64 -2.18 3.82
N ALA A 183 -2.90 -1.85 4.03
CA ALA A 183 -3.56 -1.90 5.33
C ALA A 183 -3.60 -3.33 5.91
N LEU A 184 -3.67 -4.35 5.05
CA LEU A 184 -3.68 -5.77 5.44
C LEU A 184 -2.38 -6.24 6.09
N THR A 185 -1.31 -5.45 6.04
CA THR A 185 -0.03 -5.81 6.69
C THR A 185 -0.04 -5.59 8.19
N CYS A 186 -0.95 -4.74 8.70
CA CYS A 186 -0.99 -4.35 10.11
C CYS A 186 -1.28 -5.52 11.04
N VAL A 187 -2.25 -6.38 10.69
CA VAL A 187 -2.60 -7.55 11.50
C VAL A 187 -1.47 -8.58 11.56
N GLN A 188 -0.72 -8.77 10.48
CA GLN A 188 0.44 -9.67 10.48
C GLN A 188 1.56 -9.15 11.37
N GLN A 189 1.77 -7.84 11.37
CA GLN A 189 2.75 -7.22 12.25
C GLN A 189 2.34 -7.39 13.72
N LEU A 190 1.07 -7.18 14.05
CA LEU A 190 0.55 -7.40 15.40
C LEU A 190 0.76 -8.86 15.85
N ARG A 191 0.45 -9.85 14.99
CA ARG A 191 0.68 -11.27 15.32
C ARG A 191 2.14 -11.59 15.58
N LYS A 192 3.07 -11.02 14.81
CA LYS A 192 4.51 -11.19 15.06
C LYS A 192 4.92 -10.62 16.42
N GLU A 193 4.37 -9.47 16.79
CA GLU A 193 4.63 -8.84 18.09
C GLU A 193 4.04 -9.65 19.24
N CYS A 194 2.82 -10.21 19.09
CA CYS A 194 2.25 -11.16 20.05
C CYS A 194 3.17 -12.38 20.26
N SER A 195 3.59 -13.01 19.17
CA SER A 195 4.51 -14.17 19.25
C SER A 195 5.85 -13.81 19.90
N ALA A 196 6.40 -12.63 19.59
CA ALA A 196 7.63 -12.13 20.21
C ALA A 196 7.46 -11.82 21.71
N ALA A 197 6.25 -11.49 22.14
CA ALA A 197 5.89 -11.25 23.54
C ALA A 197 5.55 -12.56 24.30
N GLY A 198 5.61 -13.72 23.64
CA GLY A 198 5.22 -15.00 24.22
C GLY A 198 3.70 -15.20 24.40
N ALA A 199 2.89 -14.34 23.79
CA ALA A 199 1.45 -14.47 23.78
C ALA A 199 0.99 -15.44 22.68
N GLU A 200 -0.08 -16.18 22.95
CA GLU A 200 -0.70 -17.04 21.95
C GLU A 200 -1.26 -16.19 20.81
N ALA A 201 -0.90 -16.56 19.58
CA ALA A 201 -1.35 -15.84 18.39
C ALA A 201 -2.77 -16.28 18.01
N PHE A 202 -3.68 -15.32 17.89
CA PHE A 202 -5.05 -15.59 17.45
C PHE A 202 -5.10 -16.18 16.01
N PRO A 203 -6.11 -17.00 15.65
CA PRO A 203 -6.32 -17.49 14.30
C PRO A 203 -6.47 -16.33 13.30
N LEU A 204 -5.80 -16.42 12.16
CA LEU A 204 -5.87 -15.43 11.10
C LEU A 204 -6.30 -16.10 9.81
N GLU A 205 -7.44 -15.68 9.28
CA GLU A 205 -7.91 -16.02 7.96
C GLU A 205 -7.58 -14.90 6.98
N GLU A 206 -6.93 -15.25 5.89
CA GLU A 206 -6.58 -14.34 4.82
C GLU A 206 -7.07 -14.86 3.47
N PRO A 207 -8.37 -14.72 3.15
CA PRO A 207 -8.91 -15.12 1.85
C PRO A 207 -8.14 -14.50 0.68
N LEU A 208 -7.58 -13.30 0.91
CA LEU A 208 -6.81 -12.51 -0.05
C LEU A 208 -5.31 -12.84 -0.09
N SER A 209 -4.86 -13.91 0.54
CA SER A 209 -3.41 -14.19 0.67
C SER A 209 -2.68 -14.29 -0.68
N ALA A 210 -3.32 -14.86 -1.71
CA ALA A 210 -2.78 -14.94 -3.07
C ALA A 210 -2.70 -13.55 -3.72
N CYS A 211 -3.77 -12.76 -3.64
CA CYS A 211 -3.82 -11.39 -4.14
C CYS A 211 -2.78 -10.52 -3.45
N ARG A 212 -2.63 -10.63 -2.14
CA ARG A 212 -1.65 -9.87 -1.38
C ARG A 212 -0.21 -10.24 -1.73
N ARG A 213 0.08 -11.50 -2.05
CA ARG A 213 1.41 -11.89 -2.56
C ARG A 213 1.68 -11.24 -3.92
N ALA A 214 0.75 -11.35 -4.85
CA ALA A 214 0.86 -10.76 -6.19
C ALA A 214 0.97 -9.22 -6.10
N TYR A 215 0.14 -8.57 -5.27
CA TYR A 215 0.20 -7.13 -5.03
C TYR A 215 1.56 -6.69 -4.48
N ARG A 216 2.11 -7.38 -3.47
CA ARG A 216 3.44 -7.05 -2.93
C ARG A 216 4.56 -7.20 -3.96
N GLN A 217 4.47 -8.18 -4.86
CA GLN A 217 5.43 -8.33 -5.95
C GLN A 217 5.33 -7.18 -6.94
N LEU A 218 4.10 -6.78 -7.31
CA LEU A 218 3.86 -5.63 -8.17
C LEU A 218 4.33 -4.34 -7.52
N ARG A 219 3.96 -4.06 -6.26
CA ARG A 219 4.40 -2.86 -5.53
C ARG A 219 5.92 -2.77 -5.44
N ARG A 220 6.61 -3.85 -5.10
CA ARG A 220 8.09 -3.87 -5.09
C ARG A 220 8.69 -3.53 -6.45
N ALA A 221 8.03 -3.89 -7.54
CA ALA A 221 8.46 -3.53 -8.88
C ALA A 221 8.18 -2.06 -9.21
N LEU A 222 7.02 -1.53 -8.78
CA LEU A 222 6.62 -0.13 -8.97
C LEU A 222 7.38 0.81 -8.04
N ASP A 223 7.57 0.42 -6.77
CA ASP A 223 8.26 1.21 -5.74
C ASP A 223 9.77 1.06 -5.79
N SER A 224 10.31 0.18 -6.64
CA SER A 224 11.75 0.18 -6.83
C SER A 224 12.11 1.54 -7.39
N ASP A 225 12.84 2.35 -6.60
CA ASP A 225 13.34 3.67 -7.03
C ASP A 225 13.99 3.58 -8.41
N TRP A 226 14.66 2.46 -8.70
CA TRP A 226 15.31 2.24 -9.98
C TRP A 226 14.31 2.19 -11.14
N GLU A 227 13.22 1.45 -11.04
CA GLU A 227 12.20 1.31 -12.10
C GLU A 227 11.48 2.63 -12.37
N ARG A 228 11.12 3.35 -11.32
CA ARG A 228 10.49 4.68 -11.44
C ARG A 228 11.39 5.67 -12.17
N TYR A 229 12.65 5.74 -11.77
CA TYR A 229 13.61 6.63 -12.43
C TYR A 229 13.93 6.18 -13.87
N TYR A 230 14.03 4.87 -14.10
CA TYR A 230 14.25 4.31 -15.43
C TYR A 230 13.07 4.62 -16.37
N ALA A 231 11.84 4.47 -15.91
CA ALA A 231 10.64 4.82 -16.69
C ALA A 231 10.65 6.30 -17.10
N ALA A 232 10.97 7.20 -16.16
CA ALA A 232 11.10 8.62 -16.44
C ALA A 232 12.22 8.93 -17.46
N ALA A 233 13.41 8.30 -17.31
CA ALA A 233 14.52 8.45 -18.25
C ALA A 233 14.17 7.93 -19.65
N LYS A 234 13.48 6.81 -19.75
CA LYS A 234 13.00 6.23 -20.99
C LYS A 234 12.00 7.15 -21.69
N GLN A 235 11.08 7.75 -20.94
CA GLN A 235 10.12 8.71 -21.47
C GLN A 235 10.84 9.96 -22.02
N MET A 236 11.84 10.47 -21.30
CA MET A 236 12.67 11.58 -21.81
C MET A 236 13.25 11.28 -23.20
N THR A 237 13.81 10.09 -23.38
CA THR A 237 14.40 9.70 -24.68
C THR A 237 13.35 9.50 -25.77
N ALA A 238 12.16 8.98 -25.42
CA ALA A 238 11.04 8.88 -26.34
C ALA A 238 10.52 10.25 -26.81
N GLU A 239 10.62 11.28 -25.95
CA GLU A 239 10.33 12.68 -26.30
C GLU A 239 11.50 13.39 -27.00
N GLY A 240 12.54 12.69 -27.42
CA GLY A 240 13.71 13.24 -28.08
C GLY A 240 14.67 14.01 -27.17
N LYS A 241 14.50 13.93 -25.84
CA LYS A 241 15.39 14.60 -24.88
C LYS A 241 16.62 13.74 -24.59
N THR A 242 17.76 14.38 -24.36
CA THR A 242 19.00 13.69 -23.98
C THR A 242 19.02 13.30 -22.50
N LEU A 243 19.76 12.22 -22.18
CA LEU A 243 20.04 11.82 -20.78
C LEU A 243 21.25 12.57 -20.18
N ASP A 244 21.90 13.47 -20.94
CA ASP A 244 22.99 14.31 -20.47
C ASP A 244 22.47 15.61 -19.85
N VAL A 245 21.70 15.46 -18.79
CA VAL A 245 21.05 16.55 -18.07
C VAL A 245 21.79 16.93 -16.78
N PRO A 246 21.64 18.15 -16.27
CA PRO A 246 22.18 18.57 -14.99
C PRO A 246 21.64 17.70 -13.84
N ARG A 247 22.41 17.63 -12.74
CA ARG A 247 22.01 16.92 -11.52
C ARG A 247 20.67 17.39 -10.95
N SER A 248 20.37 18.66 -11.07
CA SER A 248 19.14 19.29 -10.60
C SER A 248 17.92 19.03 -11.50
N TYR A 249 18.14 18.42 -12.66
CA TYR A 249 17.07 18.23 -13.63
C TYR A 249 16.03 17.22 -13.16
N SER A 250 14.75 17.64 -13.26
CA SER A 250 13.59 16.81 -12.96
C SER A 250 12.73 16.65 -14.20
N PHE A 251 12.12 15.48 -14.33
CA PHE A 251 11.18 15.15 -15.40
C PHE A 251 9.98 14.42 -14.84
N GLY A 252 8.77 14.90 -15.13
CA GLY A 252 7.55 14.32 -14.58
C GLY A 252 7.51 14.28 -13.02
N GLY A 253 8.12 15.27 -12.35
CA GLY A 253 8.24 15.29 -10.88
C GLY A 253 9.31 14.34 -10.31
N VAL A 254 10.11 13.67 -11.17
CA VAL A 254 11.17 12.74 -10.77
C VAL A 254 12.53 13.39 -10.97
N ALA A 255 13.41 13.37 -9.95
CA ALA A 255 14.77 13.93 -10.01
C ALA A 255 15.72 13.04 -10.85
N VAL A 256 15.46 12.97 -12.15
CA VAL A 256 16.15 12.06 -13.10
C VAL A 256 17.63 12.37 -13.20
N GLY A 257 18.02 13.65 -13.22
CA GLY A 257 19.43 14.06 -13.37
C GLY A 257 20.31 13.53 -12.23
N ARG A 258 19.85 13.65 -10.98
CA ARG A 258 20.55 13.11 -9.80
C ARG A 258 20.66 11.59 -9.85
N TRP A 259 19.60 10.92 -10.31
CA TRP A 259 19.58 9.46 -10.42
C TRP A 259 20.55 8.96 -11.50
N LEU A 260 20.55 9.55 -12.70
CA LEU A 260 21.47 9.23 -13.79
C LEU A 260 22.94 9.39 -13.37
N GLU A 261 23.25 10.50 -12.68
CA GLU A 261 24.60 10.69 -12.13
C GLU A 261 24.96 9.58 -11.12
N ASN A 262 24.04 9.21 -10.23
CA ASN A 262 24.25 8.11 -9.30
C ASN A 262 24.51 6.78 -10.03
N GLN A 263 23.79 6.46 -11.12
CA GLN A 263 24.05 5.25 -11.90
C GLN A 263 25.47 5.27 -12.50
N ARG A 264 25.95 6.42 -13.01
CA ARG A 264 27.32 6.58 -13.48
C ARG A 264 28.35 6.32 -12.38
N LEU A 265 28.11 6.88 -11.18
CA LEU A 265 29.00 6.72 -10.02
C LEU A 265 29.04 5.27 -9.50
N VAL A 266 27.88 4.59 -9.46
CA VAL A 266 27.78 3.18 -9.05
C VAL A 266 28.52 2.28 -10.03
N ARG A 267 28.32 2.46 -11.36
CA ARG A 267 29.03 1.71 -12.40
C ARG A 267 30.55 1.92 -12.34
N ALA A 268 30.97 3.15 -12.05
CA ALA A 268 32.39 3.49 -11.90
C ALA A 268 33.01 3.05 -10.56
N GLY A 269 32.27 2.38 -9.69
CA GLY A 269 32.73 1.95 -8.36
C GLY A 269 32.96 3.11 -7.36
N LYS A 270 32.55 4.34 -7.70
CA LYS A 270 32.77 5.57 -6.89
C LYS A 270 31.66 5.82 -5.88
N LYS A 271 30.58 5.03 -5.90
CA LYS A 271 29.47 5.12 -4.94
C LYS A 271 29.02 3.72 -4.54
N LYS A 272 28.71 3.54 -3.25
CA LYS A 272 28.06 2.32 -2.75
C LYS A 272 26.69 2.15 -3.42
N GLY A 273 26.42 0.97 -3.94
CA GLY A 273 25.19 0.60 -4.62
C GLY A 273 25.40 -0.63 -5.50
N ARG A 274 24.34 -1.16 -6.04
CA ARG A 274 24.39 -2.30 -6.96
C ARG A 274 23.65 -1.93 -8.24
N LEU A 275 24.34 -2.03 -9.35
CA LEU A 275 23.77 -1.96 -10.69
C LEU A 275 23.96 -3.34 -11.34
N THR A 276 22.87 -4.05 -11.62
CA THR A 276 22.94 -5.36 -12.26
C THR A 276 23.31 -5.21 -13.74
N ALA A 277 23.87 -6.25 -14.35
CA ALA A 277 24.17 -6.26 -15.79
C ALA A 277 22.90 -6.02 -16.64
N ALA A 278 21.77 -6.59 -16.22
CA ALA A 278 20.49 -6.35 -16.89
C ALA A 278 20.03 -4.88 -16.82
N GLN A 279 20.19 -4.23 -15.67
CA GLN A 279 19.87 -2.81 -15.51
C GLN A 279 20.81 -1.93 -16.36
N ALA A 280 22.11 -2.24 -16.39
CA ALA A 280 23.07 -1.52 -17.23
C ALA A 280 22.71 -1.65 -18.72
N ALA A 281 22.41 -2.87 -19.19
CA ALA A 281 21.99 -3.10 -20.58
C ALA A 281 20.68 -2.36 -20.94
N ARG A 282 19.74 -2.22 -20.01
CA ARG A 282 18.53 -1.42 -20.23
C ARG A 282 18.84 0.07 -20.35
N LEU A 283 19.78 0.59 -19.56
CA LEU A 283 20.24 1.99 -19.65
C LEU A 283 20.98 2.23 -20.97
N ASP A 284 21.83 1.28 -21.42
CA ASP A 284 22.50 1.34 -22.71
C ASP A 284 21.48 1.45 -23.87
N LYS A 285 20.37 0.69 -23.82
CA LYS A 285 19.30 0.70 -24.83
C LYS A 285 18.60 2.06 -24.98
N ILE A 286 18.52 2.84 -23.91
CA ILE A 286 17.93 4.19 -23.95
C ILE A 286 18.98 5.29 -24.19
N GLY A 287 20.20 4.93 -24.59
CA GLY A 287 21.26 5.87 -24.96
C GLY A 287 21.98 6.50 -23.75
N MET A 288 22.09 5.76 -22.63
CA MET A 288 22.83 6.24 -21.47
C MET A 288 24.31 6.42 -21.77
N ASN A 289 24.79 7.65 -21.66
CA ASN A 289 26.21 7.92 -21.66
C ASN A 289 26.81 7.76 -20.26
N TRP A 290 27.81 6.91 -20.10
CA TRP A 290 28.43 6.60 -18.82
C TRP A 290 29.57 7.54 -18.43
N LYS A 291 30.05 8.39 -19.34
CA LYS A 291 31.03 9.41 -19.03
C LYS A 291 30.40 10.49 -18.15
N LYS A 292 31.20 11.13 -17.33
CA LYS A 292 30.71 12.30 -16.56
C LYS A 292 30.39 13.45 -17.51
N ARG A 293 29.35 14.21 -17.18
CA ARG A 293 28.94 15.38 -17.96
C ARG A 293 30.08 16.39 -18.21
N LEU A 294 30.92 16.60 -17.19
CA LEU A 294 32.09 17.48 -17.31
C LEU A 294 33.12 16.93 -18.29
N GLU A 295 33.38 15.62 -18.32
CA GLU A 295 34.27 14.96 -19.26
C GLU A 295 33.74 15.11 -20.69
N LEU A 296 32.42 14.93 -20.88
CA LEU A 296 31.75 15.14 -22.17
C LEU A 296 31.81 16.61 -22.61
N ALA A 297 31.55 17.55 -21.71
CA ALA A 297 31.66 18.98 -22.02
C ALA A 297 33.08 19.36 -22.42
N TRP A 298 34.09 18.81 -21.74
CA TRP A 298 35.47 19.00 -22.06
C TRP A 298 35.83 18.40 -23.42
N GLU A 299 35.45 17.13 -23.70
CA GLU A 299 35.68 16.46 -24.99
C GLU A 299 35.02 17.24 -26.14
N ASN A 300 33.78 17.70 -25.96
CA ASN A 300 33.07 18.50 -26.96
C ASN A 300 33.74 19.87 -27.17
N GLY A 301 34.18 20.50 -26.08
CA GLY A 301 34.96 21.74 -26.15
C GLY A 301 36.25 21.57 -26.93
N CYS A 302 37.04 20.53 -26.60
CA CYS A 302 38.25 20.18 -27.33
C CYS A 302 38.00 19.88 -28.81
N ALA A 303 36.90 19.12 -29.10
CA ALA A 303 36.55 18.83 -30.50
C ALA A 303 36.13 20.10 -31.27
N SER A 304 35.43 21.02 -30.60
CA SER A 304 35.06 22.30 -31.21
C SER A 304 36.29 23.20 -31.44
N ALA A 305 37.18 23.27 -30.46
CA ALA A 305 38.42 24.01 -30.57
C ALA A 305 39.33 23.45 -31.71
N ARG A 306 39.42 22.12 -31.83
CA ARG A 306 40.15 21.49 -32.95
C ARG A 306 39.51 21.85 -34.29
N ARG A 307 38.21 21.77 -34.46
CA ARG A 307 37.50 22.14 -35.68
C ARG A 307 37.72 23.62 -36.03
N TYR A 308 37.68 24.50 -35.03
CA TYR A 308 37.94 25.92 -35.21
C TYR A 308 39.38 26.16 -35.69
N ARG A 309 40.37 25.55 -35.02
CA ARG A 309 41.78 25.62 -35.43
C ARG A 309 41.98 25.11 -36.87
N ASP A 310 41.35 23.97 -37.22
CA ASP A 310 41.51 23.36 -38.54
C ASP A 310 40.87 24.22 -39.66
N SER A 311 39.91 25.07 -39.33
CA SER A 311 39.25 25.99 -40.26
C SER A 311 39.88 27.40 -40.29
N HIS A 312 40.53 27.85 -39.21
CA HIS A 312 41.06 29.21 -39.08
C HIS A 312 42.58 29.26 -38.87
N SER A 313 43.23 28.08 -38.79
CA SER A 313 44.68 27.92 -38.59
C SER A 313 45.23 28.43 -37.25
N ASP A 314 44.39 28.94 -36.36
CA ASP A 314 44.74 29.34 -35.00
C ASP A 314 43.62 29.06 -34.01
N LEU A 315 43.83 29.38 -32.72
CA LEU A 315 42.84 29.28 -31.64
C LEU A 315 42.49 30.66 -31.03
N LEU A 316 42.88 31.74 -31.71
CA LEU A 316 42.56 33.11 -31.28
C LEU A 316 41.12 33.43 -31.65
N VAL A 317 40.30 33.68 -30.64
CA VAL A 317 38.87 34.05 -30.76
C VAL A 317 38.71 35.53 -30.47
#